data_c4cd8012a59725d948549c3ca390ae28
#
_entry.id   c4cd8012a59725d948549c3ca390ae28
#
_cell.length_a   1.000
_cell.length_b   1.000
_cell.length_c   1.000
_cell.angle_alpha   90.00
_cell.angle_beta   90.00
_cell.angle_gamma   90.00
#
_symmetry.space_group_name_H-M   'P 1'
#
loop_
_entity.id
_entity.type
_entity.pdbx_description
1 polymer ?
#
loop_
_entity_poly.entity_id
_entity_poly.type
_entity_poly.pdbx_seq_one_letter_code
_entity_poly.pdbx_strand_id
1 'polypeptide(L)'
;LFNNHNLIGLNLNELKDMRPVETIRNSITEGPQVYKGPYHTLTGLDLWIEVKCLPIINSANNVTGGIMIIENKTKENHAQEELEYQAYHDTLTSLLNRRGFVNFVDEMIHEELHKTHYSSLFYIDLNRFKHINDSLGHAIGDKLLIDVSKRLKENMDDGSSLSRLGGDEFIIVKPFVSDNIGNAKRAANNFALKLQELIREVFIIDNMHLYIKASIGIVCIEPKDDNIDEIVHRADISMYEAKEHKHNDYISFYNTELDIQRKNVFSLQQDLVYGLTNDQFELYFQPIVNIKDGSVQAAEALIRWHHPTKGLISPFDFIPLAIESG
;
A
#
# COMPACT_ATOMS: atom_id res chain seq x y z
N LEU A 1 -21.59 -14.96 32.50
CA LEU A 1 -22.76 -15.45 31.76
C LEU A 1 -24.02 -15.40 32.64
N PHE A 2 -23.97 -15.93 33.85
CA PHE A 2 -25.05 -15.91 34.81
C PHE A 2 -24.58 -15.11 36.03
N ASN A 3 -25.21 -13.96 36.30
CA ASN A 3 -24.88 -13.13 37.48
C ASN A 3 -25.35 -13.77 38.81
N ASN A 4 -25.87 -14.96 38.74
CA ASN A 4 -26.43 -15.69 39.88
C ASN A 4 -25.56 -16.87 40.25
N HIS A 5 -25.06 -16.93 41.48
CA HIS A 5 -24.29 -18.06 42.01
C HIS A 5 -25.15 -19.35 42.18
N ASN A 6 -26.48 -19.24 42.08
CA ASN A 6 -27.37 -20.39 42.17
C ASN A 6 -28.10 -20.58 40.81
N LEU A 7 -27.62 -21.54 40.04
CA LEU A 7 -28.22 -21.92 38.76
C LEU A 7 -29.29 -23.01 38.89
N ILE A 8 -29.48 -23.54 40.10
CA ILE A 8 -30.46 -24.61 40.37
C ILE A 8 -31.87 -24.00 40.23
N GLY A 9 -32.68 -24.61 39.36
CA GLY A 9 -34.04 -24.17 39.10
C GLY A 9 -34.18 -23.05 38.06
N LEU A 10 -33.06 -22.61 37.44
CA LEU A 10 -33.12 -21.63 36.34
C LEU A 10 -33.84 -22.26 35.13
N ASN A 11 -34.89 -21.61 34.69
CA ASN A 11 -35.58 -22.00 33.47
C ASN A 11 -34.84 -21.45 32.24
N LEU A 12 -34.16 -22.32 31.49
CA LEU A 12 -33.41 -21.94 30.31
C LEU A 12 -34.27 -21.29 29.21
N ASN A 13 -35.57 -21.52 29.19
CA ASN A 13 -36.49 -20.91 28.24
C ASN A 13 -36.74 -19.42 28.51
N GLU A 14 -36.30 -18.88 29.64
CA GLU A 14 -36.40 -17.45 29.98
C GLU A 14 -35.20 -16.66 29.54
N LEU A 15 -34.18 -17.31 28.95
CA LEU A 15 -33.02 -16.62 28.38
C LEU A 15 -33.45 -15.82 27.12
N LYS A 16 -32.93 -14.59 27.00
CA LYS A 16 -33.21 -13.74 25.82
C LYS A 16 -32.61 -14.30 24.54
N ASP A 17 -31.44 -14.86 24.65
CA ASP A 17 -30.74 -15.51 23.54
C ASP A 17 -30.86 -17.02 23.64
N MET A 18 -31.63 -17.58 22.72
CA MET A 18 -32.01 -19.00 22.75
C MET A 18 -31.00 -19.93 22.10
N ARG A 19 -29.96 -19.38 21.40
CA ARG A 19 -28.99 -20.22 20.69
C ARG A 19 -28.31 -21.30 21.53
N PRO A 20 -27.83 -21.03 22.78
CA PRO A 20 -27.32 -22.07 23.64
C PRO A 20 -28.37 -23.07 24.06
N VAL A 21 -29.63 -22.63 24.23
CA VAL A 21 -30.74 -23.54 24.64
C VAL A 21 -31.14 -24.47 23.51
N GLU A 22 -31.16 -23.97 22.27
CA GLU A 22 -31.40 -24.79 21.07
C GLU A 22 -30.28 -25.83 20.92
N THR A 23 -29.03 -25.43 21.16
CA THR A 23 -27.87 -26.33 21.08
C THR A 23 -27.99 -27.49 22.06
N ILE A 24 -28.45 -27.24 23.31
CA ILE A 24 -28.61 -28.32 24.27
C ILE A 24 -29.84 -29.19 23.95
N ARG A 25 -30.94 -28.62 23.45
CA ARG A 25 -32.09 -29.38 22.99
C ARG A 25 -31.74 -30.35 21.87
N ASN A 26 -31.03 -29.85 20.85
CA ASN A 26 -30.59 -30.66 19.73
C ASN A 26 -29.62 -31.75 20.18
N SER A 27 -28.79 -31.49 21.22
CA SER A 27 -27.89 -32.50 21.73
C SER A 27 -28.62 -33.71 22.38
N ILE A 28 -29.83 -33.48 22.91
CA ILE A 28 -30.66 -34.55 23.52
C ILE A 28 -31.22 -35.48 22.43
N THR A 29 -31.56 -34.98 21.27
CA THR A 29 -32.20 -35.71 20.17
C THR A 29 -31.22 -36.22 19.11
N GLU A 30 -30.18 -35.47 18.84
CA GLU A 30 -29.27 -35.70 17.72
C GLU A 30 -27.84 -36.08 18.13
N GLY A 31 -27.56 -36.06 19.45
CA GLY A 31 -26.23 -36.32 19.99
C GLY A 31 -25.41 -35.04 20.19
N PRO A 32 -24.08 -35.16 20.41
CA PRO A 32 -23.22 -33.99 20.72
C PRO A 32 -23.37 -32.84 19.77
N GLN A 33 -23.52 -31.61 20.30
CA GLN A 33 -23.67 -30.36 19.52
C GLN A 33 -22.69 -29.30 20.00
N VAL A 34 -22.28 -28.41 19.08
CA VAL A 34 -21.41 -27.27 19.37
C VAL A 34 -21.99 -26.02 18.71
N TYR A 35 -22.06 -24.94 19.50
CA TYR A 35 -22.33 -23.59 18.98
C TYR A 35 -21.11 -22.72 19.23
N LYS A 36 -20.69 -21.96 18.21
CA LYS A 36 -19.69 -20.90 18.32
C LYS A 36 -20.27 -19.63 17.71
N GLY A 37 -20.26 -18.54 18.46
CA GLY A 37 -20.78 -17.30 17.93
C GLY A 37 -21.13 -16.25 19.00
N PRO A 38 -21.72 -15.14 18.56
CA PRO A 38 -22.14 -14.07 19.44
C PRO A 38 -23.26 -14.52 20.38
N TYR A 39 -23.27 -13.97 21.58
CA TYR A 39 -24.26 -14.22 22.61
C TYR A 39 -24.61 -12.95 23.37
N HIS A 40 -25.89 -12.69 23.51
CA HIS A 40 -26.44 -11.56 24.29
C HIS A 40 -26.77 -12.02 25.70
N THR A 41 -26.05 -11.51 26.69
CA THR A 41 -26.33 -11.83 28.09
C THR A 41 -27.62 -11.16 28.59
N LEU A 42 -28.18 -11.67 29.70
CA LEU A 42 -29.31 -11.06 30.39
C LEU A 42 -29.01 -9.63 30.88
N THR A 43 -27.75 -9.31 31.12
CA THR A 43 -27.28 -7.98 31.56
C THR A 43 -26.98 -7.02 30.44
N GLY A 44 -27.20 -7.43 29.16
CA GLY A 44 -26.99 -6.59 27.99
C GLY A 44 -25.52 -6.57 27.49
N LEU A 45 -24.68 -7.51 27.95
CA LEU A 45 -23.32 -7.65 27.43
C LEU A 45 -23.31 -8.55 26.20
N ASP A 46 -22.57 -8.13 25.19
CA ASP A 46 -22.25 -8.94 24.03
C ASP A 46 -20.98 -9.73 24.27
N LEU A 47 -21.08 -11.04 24.11
CA LEU A 47 -19.98 -11.98 24.27
C LEU A 47 -19.85 -12.83 23.01
N TRP A 48 -18.66 -13.34 22.77
CA TRP A 48 -18.43 -14.47 21.85
C TRP A 48 -18.24 -15.73 22.67
N ILE A 49 -19.08 -16.72 22.46
CA ILE A 49 -19.06 -17.96 23.30
C ILE A 49 -18.87 -19.20 22.43
N GLU A 50 -18.25 -20.21 23.04
CA GLU A 50 -18.29 -21.59 22.58
C GLU A 50 -19.12 -22.39 23.56
N VAL A 51 -20.17 -23.05 23.07
CA VAL A 51 -21.07 -23.90 23.85
C VAL A 51 -20.95 -25.35 23.35
N LYS A 52 -20.54 -26.26 24.22
CA LYS A 52 -20.49 -27.67 23.93
C LYS A 52 -21.58 -28.37 24.72
N CYS A 53 -22.46 -29.08 24.04
CA CYS A 53 -23.58 -29.77 24.62
C CYS A 53 -23.47 -31.29 24.38
N LEU A 54 -23.62 -32.07 25.43
CA LEU A 54 -23.55 -33.50 25.41
C LEU A 54 -24.79 -34.11 26.10
N PRO A 55 -25.44 -35.16 25.55
CA PRO A 55 -26.54 -35.86 26.25
C PRO A 55 -25.99 -36.68 27.43
N ILE A 56 -26.74 -36.71 28.51
CA ILE A 56 -26.52 -37.62 29.64
C ILE A 56 -27.36 -38.87 29.40
N ILE A 57 -26.71 -40.01 29.28
CA ILE A 57 -27.35 -41.30 29.01
C ILE A 57 -27.23 -42.20 30.22
N ASN A 58 -28.35 -42.80 30.67
CA ASN A 58 -28.37 -43.75 31.77
C ASN A 58 -27.95 -45.16 31.32
N SER A 59 -27.84 -46.08 32.29
CA SER A 59 -27.48 -47.51 32.04
C SER A 59 -28.48 -48.26 31.17
N ALA A 60 -29.69 -47.75 30.99
CA ALA A 60 -30.71 -48.29 30.10
C ALA A 60 -30.72 -47.65 28.71
N ASN A 61 -29.68 -46.87 28.36
CA ASN A 61 -29.51 -46.16 27.10
C ASN A 61 -30.57 -45.05 26.83
N ASN A 62 -31.24 -44.56 27.89
CA ASN A 62 -32.17 -43.44 27.77
C ASN A 62 -31.47 -42.13 28.10
N VAL A 63 -31.76 -41.08 27.32
CA VAL A 63 -31.28 -39.72 27.60
C VAL A 63 -32.05 -39.19 28.83
N THR A 64 -31.34 -38.80 29.86
CA THR A 64 -31.89 -38.29 31.13
C THR A 64 -31.65 -36.82 31.35
N GLY A 65 -30.84 -36.20 30.51
CA GLY A 65 -30.49 -34.79 30.58
C GLY A 65 -29.40 -34.40 29.58
N GLY A 66 -28.83 -33.23 29.76
CA GLY A 66 -27.69 -32.76 28.96
C GLY A 66 -26.66 -32.00 29.80
N ILE A 67 -25.44 -32.07 29.41
CA ILE A 67 -24.34 -31.23 29.94
C ILE A 67 -24.08 -30.13 28.94
N MET A 68 -24.05 -28.90 29.42
CA MET A 68 -23.66 -27.72 28.61
C MET A 68 -22.42 -27.09 29.24
N ILE A 69 -21.34 -27.02 28.46
CA ILE A 69 -20.11 -26.33 28.83
C ILE A 69 -20.07 -25.04 28.01
N ILE A 70 -19.98 -23.90 28.69
CA ILE A 70 -19.93 -22.61 28.06
C ILE A 70 -18.60 -21.95 28.37
N GLU A 71 -17.85 -21.63 27.31
CA GLU A 71 -16.60 -20.90 27.39
C GLU A 71 -16.78 -19.52 26.80
N ASN A 72 -16.29 -18.47 27.51
CA ASN A 72 -16.23 -17.11 26.97
C ASN A 72 -14.98 -16.97 26.11
N LYS A 73 -15.18 -16.82 24.81
CA LYS A 73 -14.14 -16.69 23.80
C LYS A 73 -14.00 -15.27 23.26
N THR A 74 -14.62 -14.28 23.92
CA THR A 74 -14.64 -12.88 23.45
C THR A 74 -13.24 -12.33 23.25
N LYS A 75 -12.33 -12.53 24.20
CA LYS A 75 -10.96 -12.04 24.08
C LYS A 75 -10.18 -12.69 22.94
N GLU A 76 -10.32 -14.03 22.81
CA GLU A 76 -9.66 -14.76 21.73
C GLU A 76 -10.22 -14.34 20.37
N ASN A 77 -11.54 -14.16 20.25
CA ASN A 77 -12.17 -13.73 19.02
C ASN A 77 -11.74 -12.31 18.63
N HIS A 78 -11.76 -11.34 19.56
CA HIS A 78 -11.28 -10.00 19.28
C HIS A 78 -9.79 -9.98 18.90
N ALA A 79 -8.95 -10.77 19.58
CA ALA A 79 -7.54 -10.88 19.22
C ALA A 79 -7.35 -11.46 17.80
N GLN A 80 -8.17 -12.44 17.44
CA GLN A 80 -8.16 -13.03 16.10
C GLN A 80 -8.60 -12.02 15.03
N GLU A 81 -9.70 -11.31 15.27
CA GLU A 81 -10.20 -10.25 14.38
C GLU A 81 -9.15 -9.13 14.20
N GLU A 82 -8.48 -8.74 15.29
CA GLU A 82 -7.42 -7.73 15.24
C GLU A 82 -6.20 -8.23 14.45
N LEU A 83 -5.79 -9.48 14.63
CA LEU A 83 -4.72 -10.10 13.86
C LEU A 83 -5.07 -10.17 12.37
N GLU A 84 -6.30 -10.55 12.04
CA GLU A 84 -6.80 -10.56 10.66
C GLU A 84 -6.82 -9.15 10.06
N TYR A 85 -7.28 -8.15 10.83
CA TYR A 85 -7.26 -6.76 10.40
C TYR A 85 -5.83 -6.28 10.14
N GLN A 86 -4.90 -6.52 11.08
CA GLN A 86 -3.48 -6.15 10.94
C GLN A 86 -2.78 -6.87 9.77
N ALA A 87 -3.24 -8.06 9.40
CA ALA A 87 -2.69 -8.78 8.26
C ALA A 87 -2.91 -8.05 6.93
N TYR A 88 -3.94 -7.20 6.82
CA TYR A 88 -4.33 -6.51 5.60
C TYR A 88 -4.30 -4.98 5.70
N HIS A 89 -4.06 -4.41 6.89
CA HIS A 89 -4.05 -2.96 7.12
C HIS A 89 -2.73 -2.48 7.71
N ASP A 90 -2.37 -1.24 7.38
CA ASP A 90 -1.24 -0.52 7.97
C ASP A 90 -1.62 -0.06 9.39
N THR A 91 -0.79 -0.38 10.36
CA THR A 91 -1.09 -0.13 11.79
C THR A 91 -1.09 1.35 12.16
N LEU A 92 -0.39 2.20 11.40
CA LEU A 92 -0.33 3.65 11.66
C LEU A 92 -1.53 4.37 11.07
N THR A 93 -1.89 4.07 9.82
CA THR A 93 -2.87 4.84 9.05
C THR A 93 -4.22 4.16 8.91
N SER A 94 -4.31 2.86 9.27
CA SER A 94 -5.50 2.01 9.06
C SER A 94 -5.94 1.91 7.59
N LEU A 95 -5.08 2.26 6.65
CA LEU A 95 -5.26 1.99 5.23
C LEU A 95 -4.92 0.53 4.92
N LEU A 96 -5.26 0.05 3.73
CA LEU A 96 -4.75 -1.25 3.29
C LEU A 96 -3.20 -1.22 3.29
N ASN A 97 -2.60 -2.29 3.78
CA ASN A 97 -1.16 -2.50 3.63
C ASN A 97 -0.85 -3.15 2.26
N ARG A 98 0.41 -3.50 1.99
CA ARG A 98 0.81 -4.16 0.74
C ARG A 98 -0.02 -5.42 0.46
N ARG A 99 -0.31 -6.23 1.48
CA ARG A 99 -1.09 -7.47 1.31
C ARG A 99 -2.55 -7.18 1.00
N GLY A 100 -3.16 -6.21 1.67
CA GLY A 100 -4.52 -5.76 1.40
C GLY A 100 -4.66 -5.17 -0.01
N PHE A 101 -3.66 -4.39 -0.46
CA PHE A 101 -3.58 -3.88 -1.82
C PHE A 101 -3.55 -5.01 -2.86
N VAL A 102 -2.66 -6.00 -2.68
CA VAL A 102 -2.54 -7.14 -3.62
C VAL A 102 -3.86 -7.89 -3.73
N ASN A 103 -4.51 -8.17 -2.59
CA ASN A 103 -5.83 -8.84 -2.61
C ASN A 103 -6.89 -8.02 -3.37
N PHE A 104 -6.94 -6.70 -3.12
CA PHE A 104 -7.89 -5.83 -3.83
C PHE A 104 -7.68 -5.85 -5.35
N VAL A 105 -6.42 -5.77 -5.79
CA VAL A 105 -6.12 -5.78 -7.23
C VAL A 105 -6.39 -7.16 -7.82
N ASP A 106 -6.06 -8.23 -7.10
CA ASP A 106 -6.33 -9.61 -7.53
C ASP A 106 -7.84 -9.85 -7.75
N GLU A 107 -8.67 -9.44 -6.80
CA GLU A 107 -10.13 -9.48 -6.95
C GLU A 107 -10.59 -8.66 -8.16
N MET A 108 -10.09 -7.43 -8.33
CA MET A 108 -10.44 -6.53 -9.41
C MET A 108 -10.13 -7.12 -10.80
N ILE A 109 -8.94 -7.71 -10.99
CA ILE A 109 -8.54 -8.27 -12.31
C ILE A 109 -9.33 -9.52 -12.68
N HIS A 110 -9.93 -10.22 -11.71
CA HIS A 110 -10.78 -11.37 -11.94
C HIS A 110 -12.25 -11.01 -12.23
N GLU A 111 -12.63 -9.74 -12.09
CA GLU A 111 -13.98 -9.29 -12.44
C GLU A 111 -14.21 -9.22 -13.95
N GLU A 112 -15.45 -9.50 -14.38
CA GLU A 112 -15.81 -9.44 -15.81
C GLU A 112 -15.62 -8.05 -16.43
N LEU A 113 -15.80 -6.97 -15.63
CA LEU A 113 -15.59 -5.60 -16.08
C LEU A 113 -14.14 -5.31 -16.46
N HIS A 114 -13.17 -5.97 -15.81
CA HIS A 114 -11.75 -5.83 -16.15
C HIS A 114 -11.44 -6.26 -17.58
N LYS A 115 -12.19 -7.21 -18.14
CA LYS A 115 -11.98 -7.69 -19.52
C LYS A 115 -12.26 -6.64 -20.59
N THR A 116 -12.96 -5.56 -20.24
CA THR A 116 -13.43 -4.55 -21.20
C THR A 116 -13.09 -3.12 -20.80
N HIS A 117 -12.73 -2.87 -19.54
CA HIS A 117 -12.48 -1.53 -19.00
C HIS A 117 -11.05 -1.38 -18.51
N TYR A 118 -10.52 -0.19 -18.73
CA TYR A 118 -9.24 0.25 -18.15
C TYR A 118 -9.46 0.67 -16.71
N SER A 119 -8.53 0.27 -15.84
CA SER A 119 -8.42 0.80 -14.48
C SER A 119 -7.21 1.73 -14.37
N SER A 120 -7.09 2.50 -13.30
CA SER A 120 -5.96 3.39 -13.10
C SER A 120 -5.32 3.16 -11.75
N LEU A 121 -4.00 3.03 -11.74
CA LEU A 121 -3.18 2.95 -10.54
C LEU A 121 -2.33 4.21 -10.41
N PHE A 122 -2.26 4.75 -9.20
CA PHE A 122 -1.47 5.93 -8.84
C PHE A 122 -0.49 5.52 -7.74
N TYR A 123 0.80 5.58 -8.04
CA TYR A 123 1.86 5.40 -7.04
C TYR A 123 2.31 6.78 -6.57
N ILE A 124 2.26 7.02 -5.28
CA ILE A 124 2.44 8.33 -4.66
C ILE A 124 3.58 8.26 -3.65
N ASP A 125 4.57 9.14 -3.77
CA ASP A 125 5.68 9.31 -2.82
C ASP A 125 5.67 10.76 -2.30
N LEU A 126 5.74 10.94 -0.98
CA LEU A 126 5.75 12.25 -0.36
C LEU A 126 7.16 12.86 -0.40
N ASN A 127 7.33 13.88 -1.23
CA ASN A 127 8.64 14.48 -1.47
C ASN A 127 9.27 15.06 -0.21
N ARG A 128 10.52 14.66 0.10
CA ARG A 128 11.31 15.12 1.26
C ARG A 128 10.70 14.76 2.62
N PHE A 129 9.85 13.74 2.70
CA PHE A 129 9.29 13.28 3.97
C PHE A 129 10.38 12.90 4.98
N LYS A 130 11.46 12.26 4.52
CA LYS A 130 12.63 11.95 5.35
C LYS A 130 13.19 13.20 6.02
N HIS A 131 13.27 14.34 5.31
CA HIS A 131 13.77 15.60 5.88
C HIS A 131 12.85 16.13 7.01
N ILE A 132 11.54 15.90 6.92
CA ILE A 132 10.60 16.23 8.00
C ILE A 132 10.91 15.37 9.22
N ASN A 133 11.09 14.05 9.05
CA ASN A 133 11.47 13.15 10.15
C ASN A 133 12.80 13.55 10.79
N ASP A 134 13.82 13.81 9.97
CA ASP A 134 15.15 14.16 10.46
C ASP A 134 15.18 15.52 11.21
N SER A 135 14.30 16.46 10.80
CA SER A 135 14.25 17.80 11.38
C SER A 135 13.29 17.95 12.57
N LEU A 136 12.14 17.26 12.56
CA LEU A 136 11.05 17.43 13.52
C LEU A 136 10.74 16.16 14.33
N GLY A 137 11.40 15.05 14.01
CA GLY A 137 11.22 13.76 14.66
C GLY A 137 10.09 12.92 14.08
N HIS A 138 10.22 11.60 14.25
CA HIS A 138 9.28 10.61 13.71
C HIS A 138 7.84 10.80 14.18
N ALA A 139 7.64 11.28 15.43
CA ALA A 139 6.28 11.51 15.94
C ALA A 139 5.49 12.55 15.14
N ILE A 140 6.16 13.57 14.60
CA ILE A 140 5.53 14.57 13.72
C ILE A 140 5.29 13.97 12.33
N GLY A 141 6.26 13.18 11.80
CA GLY A 141 6.09 12.45 10.56
C GLY A 141 4.90 11.47 10.59
N ASP A 142 4.74 10.73 11.69
CA ASP A 142 3.62 9.81 11.87
C ASP A 142 2.27 10.54 11.85
N LYS A 143 2.15 11.67 12.55
CA LYS A 143 0.95 12.52 12.52
C LYS A 143 0.67 13.04 11.11
N LEU A 144 1.71 13.47 10.39
CA LEU A 144 1.57 13.92 9.01
C LEU A 144 1.06 12.79 8.10
N LEU A 145 1.59 11.57 8.23
CA LEU A 145 1.12 10.40 7.47
C LEU A 145 -0.35 10.08 7.77
N ILE A 146 -0.77 10.17 9.03
CA ILE A 146 -2.17 9.98 9.42
C ILE A 146 -3.06 11.05 8.77
N ASP A 147 -2.67 12.32 8.82
CA ASP A 147 -3.47 13.41 8.26
C ASP A 147 -3.53 13.36 6.74
N VAL A 148 -2.41 13.01 6.06
CA VAL A 148 -2.40 12.74 4.61
C VAL A 148 -3.35 11.59 4.26
N SER A 149 -3.26 10.50 5.00
CA SER A 149 -4.12 9.32 4.81
C SER A 149 -5.60 9.66 4.93
N LYS A 150 -5.95 10.42 5.95
CA LYS A 150 -7.33 10.87 6.20
C LYS A 150 -7.83 11.76 5.07
N ARG A 151 -7.04 12.78 4.69
CA ARG A 151 -7.39 13.72 3.63
C ARG A 151 -7.57 13.01 2.28
N LEU A 152 -6.68 12.08 1.94
CA LEU A 152 -6.81 11.27 0.74
C LEU A 152 -8.08 10.41 0.80
N LYS A 153 -8.31 9.68 1.91
CA LYS A 153 -9.47 8.80 2.08
C LYS A 153 -10.81 9.53 1.96
N GLU A 154 -10.92 10.72 2.53
CA GLU A 154 -12.13 11.57 2.46
C GLU A 154 -12.45 12.07 1.04
N ASN A 155 -11.48 11.99 0.13
CA ASN A 155 -11.60 12.44 -1.26
C ASN A 155 -11.58 11.30 -2.29
N MET A 156 -11.67 10.03 -1.82
CA MET A 156 -11.78 8.87 -2.70
C MET A 156 -13.20 8.70 -3.22
N ASP A 157 -13.31 8.18 -4.43
CA ASP A 157 -14.59 7.76 -5.00
C ASP A 157 -14.94 6.34 -4.51
N ASP A 158 -16.23 6.02 -4.49
CA ASP A 158 -16.71 4.69 -4.14
C ASP A 158 -16.09 3.61 -5.06
N GLY A 159 -15.73 2.48 -4.47
CA GLY A 159 -15.07 1.37 -5.17
C GLY A 159 -13.57 1.55 -5.42
N SER A 160 -12.99 2.72 -5.11
CA SER A 160 -11.54 2.93 -5.19
C SER A 160 -10.83 2.40 -3.95
N SER A 161 -9.59 1.95 -4.10
CA SER A 161 -8.73 1.49 -3.01
C SER A 161 -7.65 2.51 -2.72
N LEU A 162 -7.37 2.75 -1.43
CA LEU A 162 -6.23 3.52 -0.95
C LEU A 162 -5.41 2.66 0.00
N SER A 163 -4.14 2.53 -0.29
CA SER A 163 -3.20 1.68 0.44
C SER A 163 -1.93 2.46 0.81
N ARG A 164 -1.28 2.06 1.90
CA ARG A 164 0.07 2.52 2.25
C ARG A 164 1.00 1.31 2.24
N LEU A 165 2.04 1.36 1.40
CA LEU A 165 2.97 0.24 1.24
C LEU A 165 4.07 0.22 2.29
N GLY A 166 4.40 1.38 2.84
CA GLY A 166 5.42 1.60 3.85
C GLY A 166 6.02 3.01 3.73
N GLY A 167 6.70 3.50 4.77
CA GLY A 167 7.30 4.82 4.74
C GLY A 167 6.33 5.92 4.32
N ASP A 168 6.67 6.64 3.26
CA ASP A 168 5.95 7.75 2.64
C ASP A 168 5.24 7.37 1.33
N GLU A 169 5.10 6.06 1.06
CA GLU A 169 4.54 5.54 -0.19
C GLU A 169 3.07 5.14 -0.05
N PHE A 170 2.23 5.69 -0.93
CA PHE A 170 0.81 5.37 -1.04
C PHE A 170 0.48 4.85 -2.42
N ILE A 171 -0.51 3.98 -2.51
CA ILE A 171 -1.08 3.54 -3.78
C ILE A 171 -2.60 3.74 -3.77
N ILE A 172 -3.10 4.26 -4.88
CA ILE A 172 -4.54 4.36 -5.15
C ILE A 172 -4.85 3.56 -6.40
N VAL A 173 -5.92 2.76 -6.34
CA VAL A 173 -6.48 2.09 -7.52
C VAL A 173 -7.90 2.58 -7.74
N LYS A 174 -8.18 3.01 -8.96
CA LYS A 174 -9.53 3.33 -9.44
C LYS A 174 -9.92 2.27 -10.48
N PRO A 175 -10.80 1.34 -10.12
CA PRO A 175 -11.22 0.29 -11.03
C PRO A 175 -12.19 0.81 -12.10
N PHE A 176 -12.16 0.18 -13.28
CA PHE A 176 -13.16 0.30 -14.35
C PHE A 176 -13.48 1.74 -14.78
N VAL A 177 -12.43 2.56 -14.96
CA VAL A 177 -12.55 4.00 -15.24
C VAL A 177 -13.22 4.27 -16.59
N SER A 178 -12.89 3.48 -17.63
CA SER A 178 -13.43 3.64 -18.97
C SER A 178 -13.10 2.43 -19.85
N ASP A 179 -13.92 2.18 -20.86
CA ASP A 179 -13.67 1.24 -21.96
C ASP A 179 -12.71 1.80 -23.03
N ASN A 180 -12.37 3.08 -22.95
CA ASN A 180 -11.50 3.78 -23.88
C ASN A 180 -10.26 4.32 -23.16
N ILE A 181 -9.06 3.98 -23.65
CA ILE A 181 -7.77 4.37 -23.07
C ILE A 181 -7.58 5.90 -23.02
N GLY A 182 -8.04 6.64 -24.04
CA GLY A 182 -7.92 8.10 -24.05
C GLY A 182 -8.76 8.77 -22.96
N ASN A 183 -9.95 8.25 -22.72
CA ASN A 183 -10.81 8.71 -21.62
C ASN A 183 -10.24 8.30 -20.26
N ALA A 184 -9.72 7.06 -20.13
CA ALA A 184 -9.09 6.59 -18.93
C ALA A 184 -7.86 7.45 -18.56
N LYS A 185 -6.97 7.75 -19.51
CA LYS A 185 -5.82 8.64 -19.31
C LYS A 185 -6.24 10.05 -18.89
N ARG A 186 -7.28 10.62 -19.51
CA ARG A 186 -7.79 11.94 -19.15
C ARG A 186 -8.36 11.96 -17.74
N ALA A 187 -9.16 10.96 -17.38
CA ALA A 187 -9.73 10.83 -16.04
C ALA A 187 -8.61 10.64 -14.99
N ALA A 188 -7.63 9.80 -15.27
CA ALA A 188 -6.47 9.59 -14.40
C ALA A 188 -5.67 10.87 -14.20
N ASN A 189 -5.40 11.63 -15.26
CA ASN A 189 -4.69 12.92 -15.16
C ASN A 189 -5.44 13.92 -14.27
N ASN A 190 -6.74 14.08 -14.50
CA ASN A 190 -7.56 14.99 -13.70
C ASN A 190 -7.58 14.60 -12.22
N PHE A 191 -7.63 13.29 -11.94
CA PHE A 191 -7.59 12.79 -10.57
C PHE A 191 -6.22 13.02 -9.94
N ALA A 192 -5.12 12.79 -10.66
CA ALA A 192 -3.77 13.05 -10.17
C ALA A 192 -3.55 14.54 -9.84
N LEU A 193 -4.07 15.46 -10.66
CA LEU A 193 -4.04 16.90 -10.37
C LEU A 193 -4.81 17.22 -9.09
N LYS A 194 -6.00 16.65 -8.90
CA LYS A 194 -6.76 16.79 -7.64
C LYS A 194 -5.97 16.27 -6.44
N LEU A 195 -5.29 15.12 -6.56
CA LEU A 195 -4.45 14.57 -5.48
C LEU A 195 -3.29 15.53 -5.14
N GLN A 196 -2.65 16.13 -6.15
CA GLN A 196 -1.60 17.12 -5.94
C GLN A 196 -2.09 18.35 -5.18
N GLU A 197 -3.28 18.87 -5.53
CA GLU A 197 -3.89 19.98 -4.82
C GLU A 197 -4.15 19.63 -3.36
N LEU A 198 -4.77 18.48 -3.10
CA LEU A 198 -5.05 17.98 -1.75
C LEU A 198 -3.78 17.83 -0.89
N ILE A 199 -2.69 17.29 -1.47
CA ILE A 199 -1.44 17.10 -0.73
C ILE A 199 -0.69 18.42 -0.52
N ARG A 200 -0.84 19.40 -1.41
CA ARG A 200 -0.22 20.74 -1.27
C ARG A 200 -0.89 21.63 -0.24
N GLU A 201 -2.14 21.38 0.11
CA GLU A 201 -2.80 22.11 1.18
C GLU A 201 -2.05 21.94 2.49
N VAL A 202 -2.01 23.01 3.29
CA VAL A 202 -1.29 23.02 4.57
C VAL A 202 -1.81 21.94 5.53
N PHE A 203 -0.89 21.28 6.20
CA PHE A 203 -1.16 20.40 7.34
C PHE A 203 -0.82 21.13 8.63
N ILE A 204 -1.73 21.15 9.59
CA ILE A 204 -1.51 21.81 10.88
C ILE A 204 -1.31 20.73 11.94
N ILE A 205 -0.06 20.52 12.34
CA ILE A 205 0.34 19.48 13.32
C ILE A 205 1.04 20.16 14.49
N ASP A 206 0.50 20.00 15.70
CA ASP A 206 1.03 20.60 16.93
C ASP A 206 1.30 22.11 16.77
N ASN A 207 0.37 22.86 16.17
CA ASN A 207 0.45 24.29 15.82
C ASN A 207 1.54 24.65 14.78
N MET A 208 2.17 23.68 14.14
CA MET A 208 3.10 23.89 13.03
C MET A 208 2.38 23.78 11.69
N HIS A 209 2.72 24.65 10.76
CA HIS A 209 2.21 24.62 9.39
C HIS A 209 3.21 23.87 8.51
N LEU A 210 2.84 22.67 8.09
CA LEU A 210 3.67 21.83 7.23
C LEU A 210 3.16 21.84 5.80
N TYR A 211 4.08 22.00 4.84
CA TYR A 211 3.82 21.95 3.43
C TYR A 211 4.60 20.80 2.83
N ILE A 212 3.90 19.92 2.13
CA ILE A 212 4.50 18.78 1.47
C ILE A 212 4.03 18.71 0.02
N LYS A 213 4.82 18.06 -0.82
CA LYS A 213 4.46 17.73 -2.21
C LYS A 213 4.54 16.23 -2.38
N ALA A 214 3.91 15.71 -3.43
CA ALA A 214 4.05 14.32 -3.79
C ALA A 214 4.53 14.17 -5.23
N SER A 215 5.21 13.06 -5.52
CA SER A 215 5.44 12.59 -6.88
C SER A 215 4.45 11.47 -7.17
N ILE A 216 3.79 11.53 -8.33
CA ILE A 216 2.71 10.62 -8.68
C ILE A 216 3.04 9.93 -10.01
N GLY A 217 3.24 8.61 -9.95
CA GLY A 217 3.32 7.75 -11.12
C GLY A 217 1.95 7.16 -11.45
N ILE A 218 1.59 7.15 -12.72
CA ILE A 218 0.28 6.67 -13.19
C ILE A 218 0.45 5.52 -14.17
N VAL A 219 -0.26 4.43 -13.91
CA VAL A 219 -0.45 3.32 -14.85
C VAL A 219 -1.93 3.21 -15.20
N CYS A 220 -2.23 3.19 -16.49
CA CYS A 220 -3.52 2.70 -16.94
C CYS A 220 -3.42 1.18 -17.08
N ILE A 221 -4.10 0.45 -16.20
CA ILE A 221 -4.17 -1.01 -16.21
C ILE A 221 -5.08 -1.41 -17.37
N GLU A 222 -4.52 -2.17 -18.31
CA GLU A 222 -5.25 -2.62 -19.50
C GLU A 222 -6.08 -3.88 -19.21
N PRO A 223 -7.15 -4.13 -19.98
CA PRO A 223 -8.01 -5.31 -19.80
C PRO A 223 -7.30 -6.67 -19.83
N LYS A 224 -6.07 -6.73 -20.31
CA LYS A 224 -5.25 -7.95 -20.40
C LYS A 224 -4.15 -8.04 -19.34
N ASP A 225 -4.00 -6.99 -18.54
CA ASP A 225 -2.98 -6.95 -17.48
C ASP A 225 -3.44 -7.84 -16.32
N ASP A 226 -2.71 -8.91 -16.04
CA ASP A 226 -2.97 -9.92 -15.01
C ASP A 226 -1.83 -10.07 -13.99
N ASN A 227 -0.72 -9.38 -14.21
CA ASN A 227 0.45 -9.45 -13.33
C ASN A 227 0.55 -8.20 -12.45
N ILE A 228 0.18 -8.35 -11.18
CA ILE A 228 0.16 -7.27 -10.19
C ILE A 228 1.56 -6.70 -9.97
N ASP A 229 2.59 -7.54 -9.87
CA ASP A 229 3.96 -7.08 -9.63
C ASP A 229 4.47 -6.22 -10.78
N GLU A 230 4.11 -6.56 -12.02
CA GLU A 230 4.45 -5.77 -13.20
C GLU A 230 3.70 -4.43 -13.23
N ILE A 231 2.40 -4.43 -12.87
CA ILE A 231 1.61 -3.20 -12.77
C ILE A 231 2.23 -2.24 -11.75
N VAL A 232 2.60 -2.74 -10.57
CA VAL A 232 3.25 -1.95 -9.51
C VAL A 232 4.63 -1.46 -9.98
N HIS A 233 5.42 -2.31 -10.61
CA HIS A 233 6.73 -1.94 -11.14
C HIS A 233 6.65 -0.81 -12.17
N ARG A 234 5.68 -0.88 -13.09
CA ARG A 234 5.43 0.20 -14.07
C ARG A 234 5.05 1.52 -13.38
N ALA A 235 4.29 1.45 -12.30
CA ALA A 235 3.87 2.62 -11.54
C ALA A 235 5.04 3.23 -10.75
N ASP A 236 5.89 2.41 -10.14
CA ASP A 236 7.13 2.85 -9.46
C ASP A 236 8.07 3.57 -10.43
N ILE A 237 8.28 3.01 -11.64
CA ILE A 237 9.10 3.66 -12.68
C ILE A 237 8.57 5.06 -13.00
N SER A 238 7.27 5.19 -13.22
CA SER A 238 6.67 6.49 -13.56
C SER A 238 6.67 7.47 -12.38
N MET A 239 6.52 6.99 -11.15
CA MET A 239 6.64 7.83 -9.95
C MET A 239 8.07 8.38 -9.79
N TYR A 240 9.07 7.53 -10.00
CA TYR A 240 10.47 7.97 -9.96
C TYR A 240 10.77 9.03 -11.04
N GLU A 241 10.27 8.84 -12.26
CA GLU A 241 10.36 9.83 -13.34
C GLU A 241 9.73 11.17 -12.94
N ALA A 242 8.54 11.13 -12.33
CA ALA A 242 7.90 12.33 -11.81
C ALA A 242 8.73 13.04 -10.73
N LYS A 243 9.48 12.29 -9.92
CA LYS A 243 10.34 12.80 -8.85
C LYS A 243 11.59 13.49 -9.37
N GLU A 244 12.26 12.88 -10.35
CA GLU A 244 13.51 13.38 -10.94
C GLU A 244 13.29 14.61 -11.82
N HIS A 245 12.37 14.53 -12.77
CA HIS A 245 12.24 15.56 -13.80
C HIS A 245 11.40 16.76 -13.40
N LYS A 246 10.67 16.73 -12.28
CA LYS A 246 9.88 17.84 -11.69
C LYS A 246 8.96 18.56 -12.70
N HIS A 247 8.83 18.01 -13.91
CA HIS A 247 7.94 18.53 -14.93
C HIS A 247 6.50 18.13 -14.64
N ASN A 248 5.55 18.83 -15.24
CA ASN A 248 4.14 18.52 -15.21
C ASN A 248 3.59 18.28 -13.77
N ASP A 249 3.95 19.16 -12.83
CA ASP A 249 3.51 19.12 -11.42
C ASP A 249 3.85 17.84 -10.66
N TYR A 250 4.98 17.17 -10.97
CA TYR A 250 5.40 15.91 -10.39
C TYR A 250 4.45 14.75 -10.70
N ILE A 251 3.86 14.74 -11.90
CA ILE A 251 2.99 13.65 -12.39
C ILE A 251 3.63 13.07 -13.66
N SER A 252 3.73 11.74 -13.73
CA SER A 252 4.18 11.02 -14.91
C SER A 252 3.33 9.81 -15.21
N PHE A 253 3.03 9.57 -16.47
CA PHE A 253 2.41 8.34 -16.93
C PHE A 253 3.48 7.34 -17.34
N TYR A 254 3.25 6.08 -17.00
CA TYR A 254 4.09 5.02 -17.51
C TYR A 254 4.05 4.97 -19.05
N ASN A 255 5.22 4.85 -19.62
CA ASN A 255 5.42 4.45 -21.01
C ASN A 255 6.66 3.52 -21.10
N THR A 256 6.74 2.72 -22.13
CA THR A 256 7.82 1.73 -22.28
C THR A 256 9.20 2.37 -22.47
N GLU A 257 9.25 3.63 -22.94
CA GLU A 257 10.53 4.37 -23.11
C GLU A 257 11.16 4.65 -21.73
N LEU A 258 10.37 4.97 -20.72
CA LEU A 258 10.84 5.17 -19.34
C LEU A 258 11.52 3.92 -18.76
N ASP A 259 10.96 2.75 -18.99
CA ASP A 259 11.55 1.49 -18.54
C ASP A 259 12.90 1.23 -19.21
N ILE A 260 13.00 1.47 -20.51
CA ILE A 260 14.26 1.36 -21.27
C ILE A 260 15.29 2.38 -20.75
N GLN A 261 14.89 3.63 -20.54
CA GLN A 261 15.78 4.66 -20.01
C GLN A 261 16.31 4.28 -18.62
N ARG A 262 15.44 3.83 -17.71
CA ARG A 262 15.84 3.43 -16.35
C ARG A 262 16.81 2.24 -16.36
N LYS A 263 16.56 1.22 -17.19
CA LYS A 263 17.50 0.10 -17.38
C LYS A 263 18.85 0.56 -17.91
N ASN A 264 18.85 1.52 -18.85
CA ASN A 264 20.08 2.10 -19.39
C ASN A 264 20.86 2.87 -18.32
N VAL A 265 20.20 3.70 -17.53
CA VAL A 265 20.80 4.45 -16.40
C VAL A 265 21.40 3.49 -15.39
N PHE A 266 20.64 2.47 -14.95
CA PHE A 266 21.14 1.46 -14.03
C PHE A 266 22.35 0.71 -14.58
N SER A 267 22.30 0.25 -15.84
CA SER A 267 23.45 -0.38 -16.51
C SER A 267 24.65 0.56 -16.51
N LEU A 268 24.43 1.84 -16.82
CA LEU A 268 25.51 2.82 -16.91
C LEU A 268 26.16 3.09 -15.54
N GLN A 269 25.37 3.10 -14.43
CA GLN A 269 25.89 3.22 -13.08
C GLN A 269 26.81 2.03 -12.71
N GLN A 270 26.41 0.80 -13.07
CA GLN A 270 27.23 -0.39 -12.83
C GLN A 270 28.52 -0.34 -13.67
N ASP A 271 28.40 0.03 -14.95
CA ASP A 271 29.53 0.14 -15.87
C ASP A 271 30.52 1.24 -15.45
N LEU A 272 30.06 2.31 -14.76
CA LEU A 272 30.87 3.43 -14.30
C LEU A 272 31.92 3.00 -13.28
N VAL A 273 31.52 2.18 -12.29
CA VAL A 273 32.44 1.64 -11.28
C VAL A 273 33.48 0.73 -11.94
N TYR A 274 33.06 -0.08 -12.90
CA TYR A 274 33.95 -0.93 -13.67
C TYR A 274 34.91 -0.10 -14.55
N GLY A 275 34.41 0.95 -15.18
CA GLY A 275 35.17 1.84 -16.04
C GLY A 275 36.31 2.57 -15.33
N LEU A 276 36.10 2.95 -14.06
CA LEU A 276 37.14 3.58 -13.22
C LEU A 276 38.34 2.67 -12.97
N THR A 277 38.10 1.35 -12.85
CA THR A 277 39.17 0.36 -12.57
C THR A 277 39.83 -0.19 -13.83
N ASN A 278 39.29 0.11 -15.02
CA ASN A 278 39.74 -0.44 -16.31
C ASN A 278 40.17 0.64 -17.31
N ASP A 279 40.64 1.79 -16.82
CA ASP A 279 41.25 2.86 -17.62
C ASP A 279 40.38 3.34 -18.81
N GLN A 280 39.01 3.36 -18.61
CA GLN A 280 38.09 3.76 -19.66
C GLN A 280 37.87 5.27 -19.72
N PHE A 281 38.41 6.04 -18.77
CA PHE A 281 38.28 7.48 -18.71
C PHE A 281 39.55 8.18 -19.19
N GLU A 282 39.34 9.16 -20.06
CA GLU A 282 40.45 9.95 -20.65
C GLU A 282 40.11 11.45 -20.53
N LEU A 283 41.13 12.29 -20.38
CA LEU A 283 40.96 13.74 -20.38
C LEU A 283 41.30 14.29 -21.77
N TYR A 284 40.34 14.98 -22.38
CA TYR A 284 40.50 15.78 -23.54
C TYR A 284 40.74 17.21 -23.11
N PHE A 285 41.53 17.96 -23.86
CA PHE A 285 41.88 19.34 -23.56
C PHE A 285 41.40 20.24 -24.66
N GLN A 286 40.50 21.18 -24.34
CA GLN A 286 40.04 22.22 -25.28
C GLN A 286 40.81 23.50 -25.01
N PRO A 287 41.58 24.03 -26.01
CA PRO A 287 42.37 25.24 -25.82
C PRO A 287 41.49 26.50 -25.72
N ILE A 288 41.84 27.35 -24.74
CA ILE A 288 41.29 28.68 -24.58
C ILE A 288 42.31 29.66 -25.18
N VAL A 289 41.91 30.30 -26.25
CA VAL A 289 42.79 31.19 -27.01
C VAL A 289 42.48 32.66 -26.79
N ASN A 290 43.50 33.49 -26.78
CA ASN A 290 43.35 34.93 -26.79
C ASN A 290 42.87 35.40 -28.18
N ILE A 291 41.73 36.09 -28.22
CA ILE A 291 41.10 36.53 -29.47
C ILE A 291 41.97 37.55 -30.22
N LYS A 292 42.86 38.29 -29.50
CA LYS A 292 43.67 39.37 -30.12
C LYS A 292 44.89 38.85 -30.91
N ASP A 293 45.52 37.80 -30.43
CA ASP A 293 46.80 37.30 -30.96
C ASP A 293 46.80 35.81 -31.26
N GLY A 294 45.72 35.09 -30.97
CA GLY A 294 45.61 33.65 -31.20
C GLY A 294 46.42 32.77 -30.25
N SER A 295 47.08 33.36 -29.25
CA SER A 295 47.90 32.56 -28.30
C SER A 295 47.02 31.72 -27.39
N VAL A 296 47.45 30.45 -27.09
CA VAL A 296 46.78 29.59 -26.14
C VAL A 296 47.13 30.06 -24.72
N GLN A 297 46.13 30.44 -23.95
CA GLN A 297 46.30 30.95 -22.60
C GLN A 297 45.98 29.88 -21.50
N ALA A 298 45.08 28.98 -21.82
CA ALA A 298 44.64 27.90 -20.92
C ALA A 298 44.07 26.75 -21.73
N ALA A 299 43.77 25.67 -21.07
CA ALA A 299 42.97 24.59 -21.65
C ALA A 299 41.95 24.12 -20.64
N GLU A 300 40.73 23.86 -21.09
CA GLU A 300 39.69 23.21 -20.32
C GLU A 300 39.88 21.68 -20.40
N ALA A 301 39.92 21.02 -19.26
CA ALA A 301 40.01 19.58 -19.18
C ALA A 301 38.60 18.99 -19.20
N LEU A 302 38.31 18.21 -20.21
CA LEU A 302 37.01 17.63 -20.49
C LEU A 302 37.11 16.11 -20.41
N ILE A 303 36.51 15.51 -19.42
CA ILE A 303 36.50 14.05 -19.24
C ILE A 303 35.72 13.37 -20.38
N ARG A 304 36.22 12.22 -20.83
CA ARG A 304 35.57 11.35 -21.83
C ARG A 304 35.56 9.94 -21.30
N TRP A 305 34.48 9.21 -21.55
CA TRP A 305 34.35 7.82 -21.18
C TRP A 305 34.25 6.94 -22.42
N HIS A 306 35.29 6.16 -22.66
CA HIS A 306 35.38 5.20 -23.76
C HIS A 306 34.85 3.84 -23.31
N HIS A 307 33.52 3.66 -23.41
CA HIS A 307 32.90 2.42 -23.01
C HIS A 307 33.11 1.32 -24.06
N PRO A 308 33.49 0.06 -23.65
CA PRO A 308 33.90 -0.98 -24.60
C PRO A 308 32.79 -1.41 -25.58
N THR A 309 31.51 -1.31 -25.20
CA THR A 309 30.39 -1.72 -26.05
C THR A 309 29.50 -0.57 -26.48
N LYS A 310 29.43 0.53 -25.71
CA LYS A 310 28.57 1.69 -25.99
C LYS A 310 29.31 2.84 -26.70
N GLY A 311 30.64 2.72 -26.89
CA GLY A 311 31.46 3.73 -27.50
C GLY A 311 31.73 4.94 -26.59
N LEU A 312 31.84 6.13 -27.16
CA LEU A 312 32.09 7.35 -26.40
C LEU A 312 30.81 7.83 -25.73
N ILE A 313 30.76 7.79 -24.39
CA ILE A 313 29.63 8.24 -23.60
C ILE A 313 29.80 9.72 -23.24
N SER A 314 28.72 10.50 -23.38
CA SER A 314 28.74 11.93 -23.08
C SER A 314 28.91 12.19 -21.58
N PRO A 315 29.71 13.20 -21.17
CA PRO A 315 29.78 13.65 -19.78
C PRO A 315 28.41 14.00 -19.16
N PHE A 316 27.48 14.49 -19.96
CA PHE A 316 26.12 14.79 -19.52
C PHE A 316 25.34 13.55 -19.05
N ASP A 317 25.69 12.37 -19.58
CA ASP A 317 25.00 11.13 -19.26
C ASP A 317 25.57 10.45 -18.01
N PHE A 318 26.88 10.59 -17.70
CA PHE A 318 27.51 9.86 -16.62
C PHE A 318 27.97 10.73 -15.43
N ILE A 319 28.24 12.03 -15.59
CA ILE A 319 28.65 12.87 -14.46
C ILE A 319 27.56 12.98 -13.38
N PRO A 320 26.26 13.18 -13.71
CA PRO A 320 25.21 13.14 -12.68
C PRO A 320 25.20 11.82 -11.92
N LEU A 321 25.33 10.69 -12.60
CA LEU A 321 25.34 9.36 -12.00
C LEU A 321 26.58 9.16 -11.10
N ALA A 322 27.72 9.70 -11.49
CA ALA A 322 28.95 9.64 -10.69
C ALA A 322 28.80 10.44 -9.38
N ILE A 323 28.14 11.61 -9.44
CA ILE A 323 27.89 12.43 -8.24
C ILE A 323 26.91 11.76 -7.28
N GLU A 324 25.89 11.06 -7.80
CA GLU A 324 24.92 10.35 -6.98
C GLU A 324 25.48 9.10 -6.31
N SER A 325 26.41 8.42 -6.98
CA SER A 325 27.00 7.18 -6.49
C SER A 325 28.17 7.39 -5.50
N GLY A 326 28.66 8.63 -5.31
CA GLY A 326 29.78 9.00 -4.42
C GLY A 326 31.13 8.76 -5.06
#